data_636a8d925d03f424762cfadeb3820a23
#
_entry.id   636a8d925d03f424762cfadeb3820a23
#
_cell.length_a   1.000
_cell.length_b   1.000
_cell.length_c   1.000
_cell.angle_alpha   90.00
_cell.angle_beta   90.00
_cell.angle_gamma   90.00
#
_symmetry.space_group_name_H-M   'P 1'
#
loop_
_entity.id
_entity.type
_entity.pdbx_description
1 polymer ?
#
loop_
_entity_poly.entity_id
_entity_poly.type
_entity_poly.pdbx_seq_one_letter_code
_entity_poly.pdbx_strand_id
1 'polypeptide(L)'
;PVVAANGSVTSKSDGHFNLSRLVAGTYSVNVRKNGASIIDNAQDEITITDGCVLNKEYKLTPRISVFDFNVDYDKNDPTKFVVHFKARGNQGNKFNYYSVMWNEYPNFIFADLPNTQRKAVKHATSEEAEVTYEVSGLDLKRGTTYYIRVGVTHIANGGDYNHSRMIPIKFE
;
A
#
# COMPACT_ATOMS: atom_id res chain seq x y z
N PRO A 1 -13.64 28.71 -19.19
CA PRO A 1 -13.86 27.38 -19.77
C PRO A 1 -12.89 26.42 -19.14
N VAL A 2 -13.42 25.33 -18.56
CA VAL A 2 -12.60 24.23 -18.05
C VAL A 2 -12.04 23.51 -19.27
N VAL A 3 -10.75 23.58 -19.49
CA VAL A 3 -10.07 22.80 -20.53
C VAL A 3 -9.73 21.46 -19.92
N ALA A 4 -10.39 20.40 -20.35
CA ALA A 4 -10.06 19.05 -19.98
C ALA A 4 -8.76 18.62 -20.69
N ALA A 5 -7.62 18.79 -20.05
CA ALA A 5 -6.41 18.11 -20.47
C ALA A 5 -6.39 16.71 -19.83
N ASN A 6 -6.60 15.68 -20.62
CA ASN A 6 -6.50 14.29 -20.18
C ASN A 6 -5.01 13.88 -20.13
N GLY A 7 -4.32 14.28 -19.08
CA GLY A 7 -2.96 13.86 -18.80
C GLY A 7 -2.90 13.20 -17.44
N SER A 8 -2.12 12.12 -17.32
CA SER A 8 -1.81 11.51 -16.03
C SER A 8 -0.31 11.33 -15.88
N VAL A 9 0.17 11.44 -14.66
CA VAL A 9 1.57 11.18 -14.30
C VAL A 9 1.61 10.31 -13.06
N THR A 10 2.56 9.39 -13.03
CA THR A 10 2.83 8.57 -11.85
C THR A 10 3.98 9.20 -11.07
N SER A 11 3.82 9.35 -9.77
CA SER A 11 4.89 9.82 -8.90
C SER A 11 6.05 8.83 -8.86
N LYS A 12 7.26 9.33 -8.65
CA LYS A 12 8.44 8.54 -8.34
C LYS A 12 8.31 7.88 -6.95
N SER A 13 9.26 7.02 -6.59
CA SER A 13 9.29 6.34 -5.29
C SER A 13 9.41 7.29 -4.09
N ASP A 14 9.93 8.49 -4.31
CA ASP A 14 10.04 9.58 -3.34
C ASP A 14 8.75 10.43 -3.22
N GLY A 15 7.72 10.11 -4.00
CA GLY A 15 6.46 10.84 -4.06
C GLY A 15 6.44 12.04 -5.00
N HIS A 16 7.59 12.44 -5.57
CA HIS A 16 7.64 13.56 -6.51
C HIS A 16 7.03 13.21 -7.87
N PHE A 17 6.31 14.15 -8.44
CA PHE A 17 5.79 14.08 -9.81
C PHE A 17 6.02 15.41 -10.52
N ASN A 18 6.05 15.37 -11.83
CA ASN A 18 6.12 16.56 -12.68
C ASN A 18 5.10 16.41 -13.81
N LEU A 19 4.19 17.36 -13.88
CA LEU A 19 3.23 17.49 -14.95
C LEU A 19 3.63 18.73 -15.78
N SER A 20 4.15 18.52 -16.96
CA SER A 20 4.68 19.57 -17.83
C SER A 20 3.84 19.74 -19.09
N ARG A 21 4.07 20.82 -19.82
CA ARG A 21 3.41 21.17 -21.10
C ARG A 21 1.90 21.41 -20.96
N LEU A 22 1.48 21.93 -19.83
CA LEU A 22 0.13 22.41 -19.65
C LEU A 22 0.04 23.83 -20.28
N VAL A 23 -1.00 24.07 -21.06
CA VAL A 23 -1.32 25.41 -21.55
C VAL A 23 -1.99 26.23 -20.46
N ALA A 24 -2.00 27.55 -20.56
CA ALA A 24 -2.71 28.40 -19.59
C ALA A 24 -4.18 28.01 -19.51
N GLY A 25 -4.71 27.86 -18.29
CA GLY A 25 -6.08 27.44 -18.03
C GLY A 25 -6.30 26.91 -16.62
N THR A 26 -7.53 26.55 -16.31
CA THR A 26 -7.93 25.95 -15.04
C THR A 26 -8.10 24.46 -15.20
N TYR A 27 -7.48 23.69 -14.28
CA TYR A 27 -7.41 22.23 -14.32
C TYR A 27 -7.95 21.64 -13.03
N SER A 28 -8.76 20.58 -13.15
CA SER A 28 -9.11 19.72 -12.02
C SER A 28 -8.04 18.62 -11.87
N VAL A 29 -7.41 18.58 -10.71
CA VAL A 29 -6.37 17.59 -10.35
C VAL A 29 -6.99 16.54 -9.45
N ASN A 30 -6.79 15.26 -9.79
CA ASN A 30 -7.24 14.13 -8.98
C ASN A 30 -6.03 13.26 -8.65
N VAL A 31 -5.70 13.15 -7.36
CA VAL A 31 -4.56 12.36 -6.88
C VAL A 31 -5.05 11.05 -6.29
N ARG A 32 -4.52 9.94 -6.79
CA ARG A 32 -4.87 8.58 -6.36
C ARG A 32 -3.62 7.79 -6.02
N LYS A 33 -3.78 6.79 -5.18
CA LYS A 33 -2.77 5.74 -4.97
C LYS A 33 -3.39 4.40 -5.34
N ASN A 34 -2.90 3.78 -6.41
CA ASN A 34 -3.40 2.49 -6.86
C ASN A 34 -3.18 1.40 -5.79
N GLY A 35 -4.18 0.52 -5.64
CA GLY A 35 -4.13 -0.58 -4.69
C GLY A 35 -4.07 -0.12 -3.22
N ALA A 36 -4.53 1.08 -2.90
CA ALA A 36 -4.60 1.60 -1.54
C ALA A 36 -5.99 2.14 -1.23
N SER A 37 -6.50 1.80 -0.05
CA SER A 37 -7.76 2.32 0.48
C SER A 37 -7.51 3.70 1.12
N ILE A 38 -7.92 4.76 0.43
CA ILE A 38 -7.73 6.16 0.84
C ILE A 38 -9.08 6.75 1.25
N ILE A 39 -9.09 7.62 2.28
CA ILE A 39 -10.31 8.28 2.76
C ILE A 39 -10.77 9.31 1.76
N ASP A 40 -9.85 10.20 1.36
CA ASP A 40 -10.12 11.29 0.44
C ASP A 40 -9.25 11.16 -0.80
N ASN A 41 -9.90 11.13 -1.96
CA ASN A 41 -9.21 11.48 -3.19
C ASN A 41 -8.91 12.98 -3.11
N ALA A 42 -7.63 13.34 -3.12
CA ALA A 42 -7.29 14.75 -3.16
C ALA A 42 -7.75 15.29 -4.54
N GLN A 43 -8.85 16.03 -4.51
CA GLN A 43 -9.32 16.81 -5.66
C GLN A 43 -8.95 18.26 -5.42
N ASP A 44 -8.34 18.87 -6.41
CA ASP A 44 -7.94 20.27 -6.36
C ASP A 44 -8.25 20.94 -7.70
N GLU A 45 -8.51 22.23 -7.67
CA GLU A 45 -8.60 23.04 -8.85
C GLU A 45 -7.39 23.99 -8.88
N ILE A 46 -6.60 23.91 -9.95
CA ILE A 46 -5.41 24.72 -10.12
C ILE A 46 -5.54 25.58 -11.37
N THR A 47 -5.04 26.82 -11.29
CA THR A 47 -4.94 27.71 -12.45
C THR A 47 -3.49 27.85 -12.86
N ILE A 48 -3.22 27.54 -14.13
CA ILE A 48 -1.91 27.69 -14.77
C ILE A 48 -1.95 28.95 -15.64
N THR A 49 -0.96 29.78 -15.50
CA THR A 49 -0.70 30.93 -16.37
C THR A 49 0.56 30.68 -17.19
N ASP A 50 0.75 31.41 -18.27
CA ASP A 50 1.93 31.26 -19.12
C ASP A 50 3.22 31.47 -18.35
N GLY A 51 4.18 30.54 -18.49
CA GLY A 51 5.46 30.55 -17.80
C GLY A 51 5.40 30.21 -16.30
N CYS A 52 4.22 29.81 -15.80
CA CYS A 52 4.04 29.49 -14.38
C CYS A 52 4.69 28.15 -14.03
N VAL A 53 5.35 28.11 -12.85
CA VAL A 53 5.73 26.88 -12.17
C VAL A 53 4.93 26.81 -10.89
N LEU A 54 4.05 25.83 -10.76
CA LEU A 54 3.21 25.63 -9.59
C LEU A 54 3.73 24.45 -8.77
N ASN A 55 4.08 24.70 -7.51
CA ASN A 55 4.44 23.65 -6.55
C ASN A 55 3.24 23.35 -5.66
N LYS A 56 2.81 22.09 -5.65
CA LYS A 56 1.69 21.60 -4.82
C LYS A 56 2.08 20.33 -4.09
N GLU A 57 1.66 20.21 -2.84
CA GLU A 57 1.80 19.02 -2.02
C GLU A 57 0.40 18.45 -1.75
N TYR A 58 0.24 17.13 -1.96
CA TYR A 58 -0.99 16.41 -1.65
C TYR A 58 -0.72 15.33 -0.63
N LYS A 59 -1.48 15.36 0.49
CA LYS A 59 -1.44 14.32 1.53
C LYS A 59 -2.60 13.39 1.34
N LEU A 60 -2.30 12.10 1.18
CA LEU A 60 -3.31 11.04 1.11
C LEU A 60 -3.42 10.35 2.47
N THR A 61 -4.61 10.34 3.04
CA THR A 61 -4.87 9.68 4.32
C THR A 61 -5.40 8.26 4.07
N PRO A 62 -4.68 7.21 4.49
CA PRO A 62 -5.17 5.85 4.36
C PRO A 62 -6.37 5.63 5.32
N ARG A 63 -7.34 4.81 4.91
CA ARG A 63 -8.44 4.41 5.81
C ARG A 63 -7.94 3.62 7.01
N ILE A 64 -6.99 2.72 6.75
CA ILE A 64 -6.29 1.97 7.80
C ILE A 64 -4.79 2.16 7.60
N SER A 65 -4.10 2.59 8.62
CA SER A 65 -2.64 2.64 8.69
C SER A 65 -2.07 1.32 9.21
N VAL A 66 -0.93 0.91 8.68
CA VAL A 66 -0.11 -0.20 9.21
C VAL A 66 1.27 0.32 9.57
N PHE A 67 1.76 -0.05 10.75
CA PHE A 67 3.04 0.41 11.28
C PHE A 67 3.67 -0.65 12.20
N ASP A 68 4.89 -0.44 12.66
CA ASP A 68 5.67 -1.35 13.51
C ASP A 68 5.76 -2.78 12.92
N PHE A 69 5.83 -2.88 11.58
CA PHE A 69 5.88 -4.17 10.92
C PHE A 69 7.24 -4.83 11.06
N ASN A 70 7.23 -6.07 11.56
CA ASN A 70 8.39 -6.94 11.70
C ASN A 70 8.08 -8.39 11.28
N VAL A 71 9.13 -9.17 11.00
CA VAL A 71 9.05 -10.58 10.63
C VAL A 71 10.08 -11.36 11.43
N ASP A 72 9.61 -12.36 12.18
CA ASP A 72 10.45 -13.34 12.89
C ASP A 72 10.44 -14.65 12.12
N TYR A 73 11.61 -15.25 11.91
CA TYR A 73 11.75 -16.53 11.22
C TYR A 73 13.01 -17.26 11.66
N ASP A 74 12.98 -18.58 11.60
CA ASP A 74 14.17 -19.43 11.73
C ASP A 74 14.74 -19.67 10.31
N LYS A 75 15.99 -19.32 10.11
CA LYS A 75 16.68 -19.50 8.81
C LYS A 75 16.74 -20.95 8.34
N ASN A 76 16.64 -21.90 9.28
CA ASN A 76 16.69 -23.33 8.99
C ASN A 76 15.30 -23.94 8.73
N ASP A 77 14.21 -23.21 9.00
CA ASP A 77 12.84 -23.69 8.82
C ASP A 77 12.08 -22.90 7.74
N PRO A 78 12.15 -23.33 6.47
CA PRO A 78 11.47 -22.64 5.38
C PRO A 78 9.95 -22.89 5.33
N THR A 79 9.38 -23.58 6.31
CA THR A 79 7.97 -23.95 6.32
C THR A 79 7.09 -22.89 6.98
N LYS A 80 7.67 -21.90 7.67
CA LYS A 80 6.92 -20.87 8.39
C LYS A 80 7.72 -19.60 8.65
N PHE A 81 6.98 -18.55 8.95
CA PHE A 81 7.45 -17.31 9.55
C PHE A 81 6.32 -16.64 10.34
N VAL A 82 6.66 -15.71 11.23
CA VAL A 82 5.70 -14.95 12.04
C VAL A 82 5.78 -13.48 11.66
N VAL A 83 4.65 -12.84 11.51
CA VAL A 83 4.57 -11.39 11.30
C VAL A 83 4.00 -10.69 12.52
N HIS A 84 4.56 -9.53 12.85
CA HIS A 84 4.08 -8.64 13.89
C HIS A 84 3.82 -7.27 13.28
N PHE A 85 2.68 -6.67 13.58
CA PHE A 85 2.37 -5.32 13.13
C PHE A 85 1.28 -4.69 13.98
N LYS A 86 1.20 -3.36 13.90
CA LYS A 86 0.06 -2.61 14.43
C LYS A 86 -0.75 -2.02 13.30
N ALA A 87 -2.06 -1.97 13.49
CA ALA A 87 -3.00 -1.35 12.57
C ALA A 87 -3.87 -0.34 13.30
N ARG A 88 -4.19 0.79 12.64
CA ARG A 88 -5.09 1.81 13.17
C ARG A 88 -6.00 2.36 12.09
N GLY A 89 -7.29 2.46 12.42
CA GLY A 89 -8.28 3.14 11.61
C GLY A 89 -8.14 4.66 11.71
N ASN A 90 -8.26 5.36 10.60
CA ASN A 90 -8.22 6.81 10.55
C ASN A 90 -9.62 7.36 10.29
N GLN A 91 -9.96 8.50 10.90
CA GLN A 91 -11.24 9.19 10.73
C GLN A 91 -12.48 8.27 10.89
N GLY A 92 -12.52 7.49 11.99
CA GLY A 92 -13.62 6.58 12.30
C GLY A 92 -13.68 5.28 11.51
N ASN A 93 -12.73 5.04 10.59
CA ASN A 93 -12.62 3.74 9.94
C ASN A 93 -12.11 2.70 10.94
N LYS A 94 -12.55 1.45 10.78
CA LYS A 94 -12.18 0.34 11.66
C LYS A 94 -11.45 -0.74 10.88
N PHE A 95 -10.35 -1.21 11.45
CA PHE A 95 -9.60 -2.34 10.94
C PHE A 95 -10.37 -3.65 11.18
N ASN A 96 -10.45 -4.51 10.16
CA ASN A 96 -11.04 -5.85 10.31
C ASN A 96 -10.50 -6.92 9.37
N TYR A 97 -9.62 -6.56 8.43
CA TYR A 97 -8.99 -7.53 7.53
C TYR A 97 -7.54 -7.19 7.28
N TYR A 98 -6.73 -8.22 7.15
CA TYR A 98 -5.35 -8.10 6.66
C TYR A 98 -4.98 -9.26 5.74
N SER A 99 -3.93 -9.07 4.98
CA SER A 99 -3.32 -10.13 4.19
C SER A 99 -1.82 -10.12 4.43
N VAL A 100 -1.26 -11.26 4.81
CA VAL A 100 0.18 -11.49 4.79
C VAL A 100 0.56 -11.98 3.40
N MET A 101 1.58 -11.40 2.84
CA MET A 101 2.00 -11.61 1.45
C MET A 101 3.50 -11.87 1.37
N TRP A 102 3.91 -12.74 0.46
CA TRP A 102 5.32 -13.05 0.21
C TRP A 102 5.58 -13.30 -1.27
N ASN A 103 6.75 -12.89 -1.76
CA ASN A 103 7.19 -13.13 -3.12
C ASN A 103 8.72 -13.08 -3.22
N GLU A 104 9.27 -13.73 -4.22
CA GLU A 104 10.70 -13.67 -4.57
C GLU A 104 11.09 -12.32 -5.20
N TYR A 105 10.12 -11.57 -5.71
CA TYR A 105 10.33 -10.26 -6.34
C TYR A 105 9.81 -9.14 -5.43
N PRO A 106 10.52 -8.01 -5.28
CA PRO A 106 10.04 -6.84 -4.56
C PRO A 106 8.96 -6.08 -5.37
N ASN A 107 8.29 -5.14 -4.70
CA ASN A 107 7.34 -4.19 -5.31
C ASN A 107 6.01 -4.79 -5.81
N PHE A 108 5.49 -5.79 -5.11
CA PHE A 108 4.16 -6.35 -5.35
C PHE A 108 3.09 -5.71 -4.45
N ILE A 109 1.84 -5.76 -4.89
CA ILE A 109 0.64 -5.43 -4.11
C ILE A 109 -0.27 -6.66 -4.02
N PHE A 110 -1.31 -6.61 -3.20
CA PHE A 110 -2.24 -7.73 -3.01
C PHE A 110 -2.81 -8.28 -4.33
N ALA A 111 -3.14 -7.38 -5.26
CA ALA A 111 -3.74 -7.76 -6.54
C ALA A 111 -2.77 -8.51 -7.48
N ASP A 112 -1.47 -8.31 -7.31
CA ASP A 112 -0.45 -8.93 -8.18
C ASP A 112 -0.17 -10.40 -7.84
N LEU A 113 -0.62 -10.86 -6.66
CA LEU A 113 -0.22 -12.16 -6.12
C LEU A 113 -1.31 -13.23 -6.28
N PRO A 114 -0.93 -14.47 -6.64
CA PRO A 114 -1.81 -15.60 -6.54
C PRO A 114 -2.13 -15.95 -5.08
N ASN A 115 -3.22 -16.69 -4.85
CA ASN A 115 -3.64 -17.10 -3.51
C ASN A 115 -2.59 -17.95 -2.76
N THR A 116 -1.67 -18.58 -3.50
CA THR A 116 -0.57 -19.38 -2.94
C THR A 116 0.55 -18.53 -2.32
N GLN A 117 0.57 -17.24 -2.58
CA GLN A 117 1.57 -16.29 -2.08
C GLN A 117 0.96 -15.21 -1.18
N ARG A 118 -0.24 -15.45 -0.68
CA ARG A 118 -0.93 -14.55 0.24
C ARG A 118 -1.86 -15.31 1.17
N LYS A 119 -2.04 -14.78 2.38
CA LYS A 119 -2.97 -15.30 3.38
C LYS A 119 -3.85 -14.17 3.87
N ALA A 120 -5.10 -14.13 3.41
CA ALA A 120 -6.09 -13.17 3.87
C ALA A 120 -6.74 -13.68 5.17
N VAL A 121 -6.82 -12.80 6.18
CA VAL A 121 -7.32 -13.12 7.52
C VAL A 121 -8.33 -12.07 7.94
N LYS A 122 -9.46 -12.54 8.48
CA LYS A 122 -10.44 -11.67 9.15
C LYS A 122 -9.97 -11.43 10.59
N HIS A 123 -10.01 -10.19 11.01
CA HIS A 123 -9.74 -9.76 12.39
C HIS A 123 -11.03 -9.27 13.05
N ALA A 124 -11.11 -9.29 14.37
CA ALA A 124 -12.18 -8.62 15.08
C ALA A 124 -12.15 -7.12 14.76
N THR A 125 -13.30 -6.54 14.46
CA THR A 125 -13.38 -5.11 14.09
C THR A 125 -12.92 -4.23 15.25
N SER A 126 -11.89 -3.41 15.03
CA SER A 126 -11.28 -2.56 16.05
C SER A 126 -10.77 -1.24 15.46
N GLU A 127 -10.66 -0.22 16.29
CA GLU A 127 -10.03 1.06 15.91
C GLU A 127 -8.51 0.92 15.86
N GLU A 128 -7.95 0.16 16.79
CA GLU A 128 -6.53 -0.20 16.84
C GLU A 128 -6.39 -1.69 17.11
N ALA A 129 -5.34 -2.29 16.57
CA ALA A 129 -4.98 -3.67 16.82
C ALA A 129 -3.47 -3.86 16.79
N GLU A 130 -2.99 -4.74 17.65
CA GLU A 130 -1.66 -5.34 17.58
C GLU A 130 -1.82 -6.80 17.18
N VAL A 131 -1.18 -7.19 16.08
CA VAL A 131 -1.38 -8.49 15.46
C VAL A 131 -0.06 -9.24 15.41
N THR A 132 -0.10 -10.48 15.90
CA THR A 132 0.91 -11.50 15.69
C THR A 132 0.26 -12.65 14.92
N TYR A 133 0.84 -13.03 13.79
CA TYR A 133 0.28 -14.08 12.95
C TYR A 133 1.38 -14.97 12.36
N GLU A 134 1.25 -16.28 12.61
CA GLU A 134 2.11 -17.30 11.99
C GLU A 134 1.54 -17.72 10.63
N VAL A 135 2.38 -17.64 9.61
CA VAL A 135 2.15 -18.25 8.31
C VAL A 135 2.92 -19.55 8.28
N SER A 136 2.22 -20.67 8.20
CA SER A 136 2.81 -22.02 8.23
C SER A 136 2.33 -22.88 7.04
N GLY A 137 2.94 -24.04 6.88
CA GLY A 137 2.65 -24.95 5.77
C GLY A 137 3.19 -24.44 4.45
N LEU A 138 4.27 -23.65 4.50
CA LEU A 138 4.97 -23.12 3.33
C LEU A 138 5.99 -24.14 2.80
N ASP A 139 6.37 -23.96 1.53
CA ASP A 139 7.47 -24.68 0.87
C ASP A 139 8.37 -23.65 0.20
N LEU A 140 9.05 -22.82 1.05
CA LEU A 140 9.93 -21.78 0.57
C LEU A 140 11.30 -22.35 0.23
N LYS A 141 11.87 -21.91 -0.89
CA LYS A 141 13.16 -22.41 -1.37
C LYS A 141 14.32 -21.88 -0.55
N ARG A 142 15.20 -22.76 -0.12
CA ARG A 142 16.49 -22.39 0.52
C ARG A 142 17.36 -21.63 -0.46
N GLY A 143 18.14 -20.68 0.06
CA GLY A 143 19.01 -19.83 -0.76
C GLY A 143 18.28 -18.68 -1.48
N THR A 144 16.94 -18.69 -1.51
CA THR A 144 16.14 -17.65 -2.15
C THR A 144 15.74 -16.56 -1.16
N THR A 145 15.80 -15.30 -1.58
CA THR A 145 15.28 -14.19 -0.79
C THR A 145 13.79 -13.99 -1.06
N TYR A 146 13.00 -13.98 -0.02
CA TYR A 146 11.57 -13.64 -0.08
C TYR A 146 11.33 -12.27 0.55
N TYR A 147 10.48 -11.49 -0.06
CA TYR A 147 10.04 -10.19 0.45
C TYR A 147 8.67 -10.36 1.08
N ILE A 148 8.58 -10.04 2.37
CA ILE A 148 7.36 -10.16 3.16
C ILE A 148 6.75 -8.79 3.38
N ARG A 149 5.44 -8.68 3.24
CA ARG A 149 4.68 -7.48 3.62
C ARG A 149 3.28 -7.82 4.09
N VAL A 150 2.66 -6.89 4.78
CA VAL A 150 1.26 -6.96 5.20
C VAL A 150 0.46 -5.86 4.50
N GLY A 151 -0.72 -6.21 4.05
CA GLY A 151 -1.75 -5.28 3.63
C GLY A 151 -2.90 -5.27 4.64
N VAL A 152 -3.44 -4.11 4.96
CA VAL A 152 -4.55 -3.92 5.87
C VAL A 152 -5.71 -3.20 5.19
N THR A 153 -6.95 -3.56 5.53
CA THR A 153 -8.15 -2.94 4.98
C THR A 153 -9.31 -2.96 5.98
N HIS A 154 -10.37 -2.22 5.67
CA HIS A 154 -11.59 -2.12 6.45
C HIS A 154 -12.74 -2.99 5.91
N ILE A 155 -12.57 -3.61 4.74
CA ILE A 155 -13.60 -4.43 4.07
C ILE A 155 -13.04 -5.79 3.63
N ALA A 156 -13.91 -6.81 3.69
CA ALA A 156 -13.62 -8.14 3.17
C ALA A 156 -13.48 -8.12 1.65
N ASN A 157 -12.49 -8.83 1.16
CA ASN A 157 -12.29 -9.05 -0.30
C ASN A 157 -12.20 -7.76 -1.14
N GLY A 158 -12.01 -6.61 -0.50
CA GLY A 158 -11.69 -5.37 -1.18
C GLY A 158 -10.30 -5.47 -1.80
N GLY A 159 -10.15 -5.08 -3.07
CA GLY A 159 -8.84 -5.08 -3.74
C GLY A 159 -7.87 -4.05 -3.20
N ASP A 160 -8.34 -3.15 -2.35
CA ASP A 160 -7.57 -1.99 -1.89
C ASP A 160 -7.05 -2.20 -0.47
N TYR A 161 -5.77 -2.51 -0.37
CA TYR A 161 -5.04 -2.65 0.89
C TYR A 161 -4.02 -1.52 1.07
N ASN A 162 -3.90 -1.01 2.28
CA ASN A 162 -2.76 -0.20 2.65
C ASN A 162 -1.64 -1.12 3.11
N HIS A 163 -0.47 -0.98 2.51
CA HIS A 163 0.62 -1.93 2.66
C HIS A 163 1.72 -1.41 3.59
N SER A 164 2.31 -2.32 4.37
CA SER A 164 3.54 -2.08 5.10
C SER A 164 4.74 -1.90 4.16
N ARG A 165 5.88 -1.50 4.72
CA ARG A 165 7.18 -1.73 4.06
C ARG A 165 7.37 -3.22 3.77
N MET A 166 8.34 -3.55 2.93
CA MET A 166 8.77 -4.93 2.71
C MET A 166 9.95 -5.28 3.60
N ILE A 167 9.96 -6.50 4.11
CA ILE A 167 11.10 -7.05 4.86
C ILE A 167 11.62 -8.25 4.08
N PRO A 168 12.88 -8.27 3.68
CA PRO A 168 13.50 -9.43 3.06
C PRO A 168 13.85 -10.48 4.13
N ILE A 169 13.56 -11.75 3.83
CA ILE A 169 14.00 -12.91 4.60
C ILE A 169 14.68 -13.91 3.68
N LYS A 170 15.61 -14.72 4.21
CA LYS A 170 16.30 -15.74 3.44
C LYS A 170 16.54 -16.97 4.30
N PHE A 171 16.15 -18.15 3.79
CA PHE A 171 16.39 -19.44 4.42
C PHE A 171 17.71 -20.06 3.92
N GLU A 172 18.44 -20.68 4.84
CA GLU A 172 19.74 -21.34 4.59
C GLU A 172 19.57 -22.81 4.24
#